data_bcc383f50ef76b1a0c0eda8bf43b3d2a
#
_entry.id   bcc383f50ef76b1a0c0eda8bf43b3d2a
#
_cell.length_a   1.000
_cell.length_b   1.000
_cell.length_c   1.000
_cell.angle_alpha   90.00
_cell.angle_beta   90.00
_cell.angle_gamma   90.00
#
_symmetry.space_group_name_H-M   'P 1'
#
loop_
_entity.id
_entity.type
_entity.pdbx_description
1 polymer ?
#
loop_
_entity_poly.entity_id
_entity_poly.type
_entity_poly.pdbx_seq_one_letter_code
_entity_poly.pdbx_strand_id
1 'polypeptide(L)'
;DVIAADGGAESGSVLAASMDGELYAFPATASNGYFMFYNKEYFTEEDVQTLDGMLEKAAAAGKYVGIPMNDAWYLYGFFKGAGLTMGLAEGSTKNNVCNWNATDTEIKGVDVLEALLTLAKNPGFRNAKSEDFVTGVKDGSIVAGISGTWNATVAQEAWGDNYAAVKLPTYTVAGKQVQMASFAGYKMVGVNPYSADVFSAAEFAAFMTNYDSQVLRFQLRSEGPANVEAAASDAVKADPAISALAAQSAYANVQR
;
A
#
# COMPACT_ATOMS: atom_id res chain seq x y z
N ASP A 1 -22.49 14.13 10.21
CA ASP A 1 -22.79 12.82 9.62
C ASP A 1 -21.52 12.24 9.00
N VAL A 2 -20.99 11.16 9.57
CA VAL A 2 -19.76 10.49 9.16
C VAL A 2 -19.84 10.00 7.71
N ILE A 3 -20.98 9.41 7.34
CA ILE A 3 -21.19 8.86 5.99
C ILE A 3 -21.07 9.98 4.93
N ALA A 4 -21.70 11.12 5.16
CA ALA A 4 -21.63 12.25 4.25
C ALA A 4 -20.21 12.85 4.18
N ALA A 5 -19.54 12.97 5.33
CA ALA A 5 -18.18 13.51 5.41
C ALA A 5 -17.12 12.65 4.69
N ASP A 6 -17.37 11.34 4.58
CA ASP A 6 -16.48 10.37 3.93
C ASP A 6 -16.96 9.97 2.51
N GLY A 7 -17.79 10.78 1.88
CA GLY A 7 -18.16 10.67 0.48
C GLY A 7 -19.47 9.93 0.17
N GLY A 8 -20.27 9.67 1.20
CA GLY A 8 -21.57 8.99 1.06
C GLY A 8 -21.49 7.47 1.21
N ALA A 9 -22.63 6.82 1.24
CA ALA A 9 -22.77 5.39 1.49
C ALA A 9 -22.02 4.49 0.49
N GLU A 10 -21.81 4.97 -0.72
CA GLU A 10 -21.12 4.23 -1.79
C GLU A 10 -19.60 4.46 -1.83
N SER A 11 -19.06 5.30 -0.95
CA SER A 11 -17.60 5.50 -0.89
C SER A 11 -16.89 4.26 -0.38
N GLY A 12 -15.65 4.03 -0.86
CA GLY A 12 -14.89 2.84 -0.48
C GLY A 12 -14.62 2.74 1.02
N SER A 13 -14.39 3.86 1.71
CA SER A 13 -14.15 3.91 3.15
C SER A 13 -15.41 3.55 3.95
N VAL A 14 -16.57 4.06 3.55
CA VAL A 14 -17.85 3.77 4.19
C VAL A 14 -18.27 2.33 3.92
N LEU A 15 -18.16 1.84 2.67
CA LEU A 15 -18.45 0.46 2.32
C LEU A 15 -17.56 -0.54 3.09
N ALA A 16 -16.27 -0.22 3.26
CA ALA A 16 -15.37 -1.05 4.04
C ALA A 16 -15.67 -1.05 5.54
N ALA A 17 -16.26 0.03 6.06
CA ALA A 17 -16.66 0.20 7.46
C ALA A 17 -18.08 -0.29 7.76
N SER A 18 -18.82 -0.75 6.73
CA SER A 18 -20.23 -1.15 6.82
C SER A 18 -20.42 -2.65 6.58
N MET A 19 -21.46 -3.19 7.18
CA MET A 19 -21.95 -4.55 6.97
C MET A 19 -23.49 -4.52 6.95
N ASP A 20 -24.10 -5.17 5.97
CA ASP A 20 -25.54 -5.21 5.79
C ASP A 20 -26.21 -3.82 5.75
N GLY A 21 -25.50 -2.80 5.24
CA GLY A 21 -25.96 -1.41 5.13
C GLY A 21 -25.81 -0.56 6.40
N GLU A 22 -25.30 -1.14 7.47
CA GLU A 22 -25.07 -0.44 8.74
C GLU A 22 -23.59 -0.15 8.97
N LEU A 23 -23.26 1.04 9.47
CA LEU A 23 -21.89 1.47 9.77
C LEU A 23 -21.43 0.88 11.11
N TYR A 24 -20.37 0.08 11.12
CA TYR A 24 -19.79 -0.55 12.32
C TYR A 24 -18.53 0.12 12.84
N ALA A 25 -17.90 0.95 12.02
CA ALA A 25 -16.70 1.67 12.40
C ALA A 25 -16.62 3.04 11.73
N PHE A 26 -15.84 3.94 12.29
CA PHE A 26 -15.61 5.28 11.78
C PHE A 26 -14.36 5.26 10.88
N PRO A 27 -14.46 5.61 9.59
CA PRO A 27 -13.29 5.70 8.72
C PRO A 27 -12.31 6.77 9.21
N ALA A 28 -11.04 6.44 9.21
CA ALA A 28 -9.98 7.33 9.69
C ALA A 28 -8.97 7.70 8.60
N THR A 29 -8.60 6.73 7.77
CA THR A 29 -7.71 6.94 6.62
C THR A 29 -8.13 6.10 5.43
N ALA A 30 -7.80 6.58 4.21
CA ALA A 30 -8.02 5.89 2.95
C ALA A 30 -6.69 5.56 2.23
N SER A 31 -5.61 5.39 2.98
CA SER A 31 -4.25 5.23 2.44
C SER A 31 -3.54 3.96 2.90
N ASN A 32 -4.28 2.93 3.32
CA ASN A 32 -3.69 1.66 3.75
C ASN A 32 -3.40 0.74 2.54
N GLY A 33 -2.46 1.16 1.72
CA GLY A 33 -1.93 0.42 0.58
C GLY A 33 -0.43 0.59 0.48
N TYR A 34 0.21 -0.04 -0.49
CA TYR A 34 1.64 0.03 -0.69
C TYR A 34 1.98 0.38 -2.15
N PHE A 35 3.14 1.01 -2.31
CA PHE A 35 3.67 1.54 -3.56
C PHE A 35 5.21 1.57 -3.46
N MET A 36 5.90 2.15 -4.45
CA MET A 36 7.36 2.23 -4.48
C MET A 36 7.83 3.63 -4.06
N PHE A 37 8.65 3.71 -3.00
CA PHE A 37 9.49 4.85 -2.70
C PHE A 37 10.82 4.76 -3.43
N TYR A 38 11.38 5.90 -3.86
CA TYR A 38 12.71 5.94 -4.45
C TYR A 38 13.42 7.27 -4.22
N ASN A 39 14.75 7.21 -4.20
CA ASN A 39 15.62 8.37 -4.10
C ASN A 39 16.05 8.79 -5.51
N LYS A 40 15.71 10.03 -5.91
CA LYS A 40 16.02 10.62 -7.24
C LYS A 40 17.52 10.79 -7.50
N GLU A 41 18.37 10.72 -6.47
CA GLU A 41 19.82 10.67 -6.65
C GLU A 41 20.27 9.42 -7.42
N TYR A 42 19.54 8.31 -7.25
CA TYR A 42 19.88 7.00 -7.84
C TYR A 42 18.99 6.61 -9.01
N PHE A 43 17.76 7.12 -9.08
CA PHE A 43 16.76 6.70 -10.07
C PHE A 43 16.08 7.89 -10.74
N THR A 44 15.92 7.80 -12.05
CA THR A 44 15.02 8.65 -12.84
C THR A 44 13.61 8.07 -12.87
N GLU A 45 12.64 8.81 -13.40
CA GLU A 45 11.27 8.34 -13.62
C GLU A 45 11.19 7.16 -14.60
N GLU A 46 12.13 7.04 -15.53
CA GLU A 46 12.24 5.91 -16.46
C GLU A 46 12.77 4.66 -15.76
N ASP A 47 13.76 4.80 -14.89
CA ASP A 47 14.37 3.70 -14.15
C ASP A 47 13.37 2.95 -13.26
N VAL A 48 12.39 3.67 -12.71
CA VAL A 48 11.41 3.10 -11.76
C VAL A 48 10.22 2.41 -12.42
N GLN A 49 10.23 2.24 -13.74
CA GLN A 49 9.15 1.54 -14.45
C GLN A 49 9.23 0.02 -14.31
N THR A 50 10.43 -0.52 -14.12
CA THR A 50 10.65 -1.97 -14.00
C THR A 50 11.45 -2.31 -12.75
N LEU A 51 10.99 -3.30 -11.99
CA LEU A 51 11.66 -3.76 -10.77
C LEU A 51 13.01 -4.38 -11.06
N ASP A 52 13.10 -5.13 -12.17
CA ASP A 52 14.35 -5.74 -12.64
C ASP A 52 15.43 -4.67 -12.87
N GLY A 53 15.10 -3.61 -13.60
CA GLY A 53 16.02 -2.50 -13.87
C GLY A 53 16.41 -1.72 -12.61
N MET A 54 15.47 -1.52 -11.69
CA MET A 54 15.78 -0.90 -10.39
C MET A 54 16.79 -1.71 -9.59
N LEU A 55 16.63 -3.04 -9.54
CA LEU A 55 17.56 -3.92 -8.83
C LEU A 55 18.97 -3.88 -9.46
N GLU A 56 19.08 -3.93 -10.78
CA GLU A 56 20.36 -3.83 -11.49
C GLU A 56 21.07 -2.51 -11.20
N LYS A 57 20.32 -1.41 -11.24
CA LYS A 57 20.85 -0.06 -11.00
C LYS A 57 21.28 0.13 -9.54
N ALA A 58 20.50 -0.37 -8.59
CA ALA A 58 20.88 -0.37 -7.18
C ALA A 58 22.14 -1.20 -6.94
N ALA A 59 22.23 -2.40 -7.51
CA ALA A 59 23.42 -3.25 -7.43
C ALA A 59 24.68 -2.56 -7.96
N ALA A 60 24.58 -1.91 -9.12
CA ALA A 60 25.69 -1.15 -9.72
C ALA A 60 26.17 0.00 -8.82
N ALA A 61 25.28 0.59 -8.03
CA ALA A 61 25.59 1.63 -7.05
C ALA A 61 26.04 1.08 -5.67
N GLY A 62 26.10 -0.23 -5.48
CA GLY A 62 26.35 -0.86 -4.18
C GLY A 62 25.25 -0.59 -3.15
N LYS A 63 24.00 -0.44 -3.62
CA LYS A 63 22.80 -0.12 -2.85
C LYS A 63 21.74 -1.20 -3.02
N TYR A 64 20.61 -1.03 -2.33
CA TYR A 64 19.53 -2.00 -2.32
C TYR A 64 18.17 -1.37 -2.62
N VAL A 65 17.32 -2.17 -3.25
CA VAL A 65 15.85 -1.98 -3.27
C VAL A 65 15.25 -2.90 -2.21
N GLY A 66 14.53 -2.32 -1.26
CA GLY A 66 13.85 -3.04 -0.19
C GLY A 66 12.52 -3.64 -0.66
N ILE A 67 12.40 -4.97 -0.66
CA ILE A 67 11.16 -5.66 -1.06
C ILE A 67 10.78 -6.66 0.02
N PRO A 68 9.62 -6.56 0.68
CA PRO A 68 9.23 -7.42 1.79
C PRO A 68 8.67 -8.77 1.30
N MET A 69 9.55 -9.66 0.79
CA MET A 69 9.18 -10.96 0.23
C MET A 69 8.84 -12.04 1.28
N ASN A 70 9.01 -11.76 2.57
CA ASN A 70 8.64 -12.66 3.67
C ASN A 70 7.25 -12.34 4.25
N ASP A 71 6.47 -11.50 3.58
CA ASP A 71 5.14 -11.11 4.00
C ASP A 71 4.12 -11.32 2.87
N ALA A 72 3.12 -12.17 3.10
CA ALA A 72 2.10 -12.54 2.13
C ALA A 72 1.28 -11.34 1.65
N TRP A 73 1.14 -10.28 2.46
CA TRP A 73 0.43 -9.07 2.09
C TRP A 73 1.09 -8.35 0.91
N TYR A 74 2.42 -8.31 0.89
CA TYR A 74 3.19 -7.74 -0.23
C TYR A 74 3.36 -8.73 -1.39
N LEU A 75 3.51 -10.04 -1.10
CA LEU A 75 3.59 -11.08 -2.14
C LEU A 75 2.33 -11.13 -3.02
N TYR A 76 1.18 -10.77 -2.47
CA TYR A 76 -0.06 -10.63 -3.21
C TYR A 76 0.11 -9.81 -4.49
N GLY A 77 0.89 -8.74 -4.46
CA GLY A 77 1.12 -7.85 -5.60
C GLY A 77 1.73 -8.56 -6.80
N PHE A 78 2.62 -9.52 -6.59
CA PHE A 78 3.24 -10.30 -7.66
C PHE A 78 2.24 -11.31 -8.25
N PHE A 79 1.62 -12.13 -7.39
CA PHE A 79 0.67 -13.15 -7.84
C PHE A 79 -0.56 -12.54 -8.50
N LYS A 80 -1.13 -11.49 -7.93
CA LYS A 80 -2.30 -10.82 -8.49
C LYS A 80 -1.99 -10.11 -9.81
N GLY A 81 -0.83 -9.48 -9.92
CA GLY A 81 -0.35 -8.90 -11.16
C GLY A 81 -0.24 -9.94 -12.29
N ALA A 82 0.19 -11.15 -11.96
CA ALA A 82 0.26 -12.28 -12.88
C ALA A 82 -1.12 -12.93 -13.20
N GLY A 83 -2.22 -12.37 -12.69
CA GLY A 83 -3.57 -12.89 -12.93
C GLY A 83 -4.04 -13.97 -11.95
N LEU A 84 -3.21 -14.31 -10.94
CA LEU A 84 -3.58 -15.24 -9.89
C LEU A 84 -4.35 -14.52 -8.77
N THR A 85 -5.22 -15.22 -8.07
CA THR A 85 -6.16 -14.60 -7.14
C THR A 85 -6.07 -15.20 -5.73
N MET A 86 -6.36 -14.34 -4.76
CA MET A 86 -6.65 -14.72 -3.38
C MET A 86 -7.72 -13.76 -2.85
N GLY A 87 -8.77 -14.27 -2.26
CA GLY A 87 -9.87 -13.46 -1.73
C GLY A 87 -11.06 -14.28 -1.34
N LEU A 88 -12.17 -13.65 -1.02
CA LEU A 88 -13.43 -14.34 -0.72
C LEU A 88 -13.94 -15.07 -1.95
N ALA A 89 -14.46 -16.28 -1.74
CA ALA A 89 -15.21 -17.01 -2.77
C ALA A 89 -16.47 -16.23 -3.14
N GLU A 90 -16.89 -16.34 -4.40
CA GLU A 90 -18.11 -15.69 -4.87
C GLU A 90 -19.32 -16.07 -4.01
N GLY A 91 -20.07 -15.07 -3.56
CA GLY A 91 -21.22 -15.24 -2.69
C GLY A 91 -20.90 -15.67 -1.24
N SER A 92 -19.64 -15.70 -0.83
CA SER A 92 -19.22 -16.08 0.52
C SER A 92 -18.70 -14.90 1.31
N THR A 93 -19.03 -14.85 2.61
CA THR A 93 -18.46 -13.92 3.59
C THR A 93 -17.42 -14.58 4.51
N LYS A 94 -17.14 -15.88 4.32
CA LYS A 94 -16.31 -16.70 5.23
C LYS A 94 -15.24 -17.52 4.54
N ASN A 95 -15.51 -17.97 3.31
CA ASN A 95 -14.62 -18.90 2.60
C ASN A 95 -13.70 -18.11 1.67
N ASN A 96 -12.41 -18.32 1.81
CA ASN A 96 -11.41 -17.79 0.88
C ASN A 96 -11.07 -18.83 -0.19
N VAL A 97 -10.77 -18.33 -1.38
CA VAL A 97 -10.15 -19.09 -2.47
C VAL A 97 -8.78 -18.50 -2.77
N CYS A 98 -7.82 -19.37 -3.08
CA CYS A 98 -6.48 -19.00 -3.50
C CYS A 98 -6.05 -19.96 -4.60
N ASN A 99 -5.66 -19.42 -5.76
CA ASN A 99 -5.18 -20.20 -6.89
C ASN A 99 -3.69 -19.99 -7.19
N TRP A 100 -2.90 -19.59 -6.20
CA TRP A 100 -1.47 -19.33 -6.38
C TRP A 100 -0.67 -20.59 -6.78
N ASN A 101 -1.25 -21.76 -6.68
CA ASN A 101 -0.71 -23.04 -7.18
C ASN A 101 -1.30 -23.47 -8.52
N ALA A 102 -2.03 -22.61 -9.22
CA ALA A 102 -2.64 -22.94 -10.51
C ALA A 102 -1.58 -23.28 -11.56
N THR A 103 -1.90 -24.26 -12.40
CA THR A 103 -1.05 -24.74 -13.50
C THR A 103 -1.71 -24.62 -14.88
N ASP A 104 -2.96 -24.19 -14.91
CA ASP A 104 -3.83 -24.02 -16.07
C ASP A 104 -4.09 -22.56 -16.44
N THR A 105 -3.39 -21.63 -15.80
CA THR A 105 -3.40 -20.17 -16.08
C THR A 105 -2.30 -19.82 -17.09
N GLU A 106 -2.42 -18.65 -17.76
CA GLU A 106 -1.43 -18.15 -18.71
C GLU A 106 -0.03 -17.99 -18.06
N ILE A 107 0.02 -17.40 -16.86
CA ILE A 107 1.19 -17.37 -15.99
C ILE A 107 0.86 -18.26 -14.80
N LYS A 108 1.67 -19.28 -14.58
CA LYS A 108 1.44 -20.27 -13.51
C LYS A 108 1.99 -19.78 -12.19
N GLY A 109 1.51 -20.31 -11.09
CA GLY A 109 2.05 -19.98 -9.78
C GLY A 109 3.55 -20.27 -9.64
N VAL A 110 4.05 -21.36 -10.26
CA VAL A 110 5.47 -21.68 -10.27
C VAL A 110 6.30 -20.64 -11.01
N ASP A 111 5.79 -20.08 -12.10
CA ASP A 111 6.49 -19.03 -12.88
C ASP A 111 6.69 -17.76 -12.01
N VAL A 112 5.70 -17.42 -11.18
CA VAL A 112 5.81 -16.31 -10.22
C VAL A 112 6.88 -16.61 -9.17
N LEU A 113 6.92 -17.83 -8.63
CA LEU A 113 7.96 -18.23 -7.66
C LEU A 113 9.36 -18.18 -8.27
N GLU A 114 9.54 -18.62 -9.52
CA GLU A 114 10.81 -18.54 -10.23
C GLU A 114 11.24 -17.09 -10.45
N ALA A 115 10.30 -16.20 -10.81
CA ALA A 115 10.55 -14.77 -10.90
C ALA A 115 10.98 -14.17 -9.56
N LEU A 116 10.28 -14.48 -8.47
CA LEU A 116 10.64 -14.03 -7.11
C LEU A 116 12.04 -14.52 -6.71
N LEU A 117 12.39 -15.77 -7.00
CA LEU A 117 13.73 -16.30 -6.75
C LEU A 117 14.79 -15.57 -7.58
N THR A 118 14.49 -15.20 -8.82
CA THR A 118 15.37 -14.44 -9.70
C THR A 118 15.63 -13.04 -9.14
N LEU A 119 14.57 -12.34 -8.75
CA LEU A 119 14.67 -11.02 -8.10
C LEU A 119 15.49 -11.12 -6.79
N ALA A 120 15.22 -12.13 -5.95
CA ALA A 120 15.90 -12.31 -4.67
C ALA A 120 17.41 -12.66 -4.79
N LYS A 121 17.84 -13.20 -5.92
CA LYS A 121 19.26 -13.47 -6.22
C LYS A 121 20.01 -12.24 -6.71
N ASN A 122 19.32 -11.17 -7.09
CA ASN A 122 19.97 -9.95 -7.57
C ASN A 122 20.75 -9.28 -6.42
N PRO A 123 22.02 -8.86 -6.61
CA PRO A 123 22.80 -8.18 -5.57
C PRO A 123 22.17 -6.88 -5.05
N GLY A 124 21.31 -6.23 -5.85
CA GLY A 124 20.57 -5.02 -5.45
C GLY A 124 19.31 -5.31 -4.63
N PHE A 125 18.96 -6.58 -4.41
CA PHE A 125 17.80 -6.97 -3.61
C PHE A 125 18.12 -6.98 -2.11
N ARG A 126 17.19 -6.48 -1.30
CA ARG A 126 17.15 -6.72 0.15
C ARG A 126 15.73 -7.06 0.58
N ASN A 127 15.57 -8.20 1.26
CA ASN A 127 14.30 -8.47 1.94
C ASN A 127 14.14 -7.49 3.11
N ALA A 128 13.27 -6.52 2.97
CA ALA A 128 13.12 -5.42 3.93
C ALA A 128 11.65 -5.18 4.25
N LYS A 129 11.22 -5.65 5.41
CA LYS A 129 9.94 -5.28 6.00
C LYS A 129 10.06 -3.91 6.70
N SER A 130 8.98 -3.37 7.21
CA SER A 130 8.86 -1.98 7.69
C SER A 130 10.07 -1.48 8.51
N GLU A 131 10.53 -2.25 9.50
CA GLU A 131 11.67 -1.88 10.36
C GLU A 131 13.00 -1.94 9.62
N ASP A 132 13.19 -2.96 8.78
CA ASP A 132 14.40 -3.11 7.97
C ASP A 132 14.45 -2.03 6.88
N PHE A 133 13.30 -1.67 6.29
CA PHE A 133 13.17 -0.55 5.36
C PHE A 133 13.59 0.75 6.03
N VAL A 134 13.01 1.07 7.20
CA VAL A 134 13.33 2.27 7.99
C VAL A 134 14.83 2.35 8.30
N THR A 135 15.42 1.24 8.76
CA THR A 135 16.84 1.17 9.07
C THR A 135 17.70 1.39 7.84
N GLY A 136 17.40 0.70 6.73
CA GLY A 136 18.17 0.81 5.50
C GLY A 136 18.05 2.16 4.80
N VAL A 137 16.90 2.84 4.93
CA VAL A 137 16.73 4.22 4.44
C VAL A 137 17.56 5.19 5.26
N LYS A 138 17.57 5.07 6.59
CA LYS A 138 18.34 5.94 7.49
C LYS A 138 19.85 5.76 7.37
N ASP A 139 20.33 4.54 7.16
CA ASP A 139 21.76 4.27 6.99
C ASP A 139 22.24 4.46 5.53
N GLY A 140 21.33 4.79 4.62
CA GLY A 140 21.61 5.04 3.21
C GLY A 140 21.90 3.78 2.39
N SER A 141 21.66 2.59 2.91
CA SER A 141 21.85 1.33 2.17
C SER A 141 20.66 1.00 1.27
N ILE A 142 19.41 1.34 1.68
CA ILE A 142 18.21 1.21 0.86
C ILE A 142 17.91 2.56 0.20
N VAL A 143 17.87 2.58 -1.12
CA VAL A 143 17.63 3.77 -1.94
C VAL A 143 16.31 3.73 -2.71
N ALA A 144 15.59 2.62 -2.63
CA ALA A 144 14.20 2.45 -3.07
C ALA A 144 13.57 1.29 -2.30
N GLY A 145 12.23 1.23 -2.25
CA GLY A 145 11.58 0.06 -1.65
C GLY A 145 10.07 0.14 -1.61
N ILE A 146 9.46 -1.02 -1.48
CA ILE A 146 8.00 -1.18 -1.38
C ILE A 146 7.58 -0.96 0.07
N SER A 147 6.77 0.06 0.30
CA SER A 147 6.17 0.35 1.59
C SER A 147 4.90 1.20 1.41
N GLY A 148 4.32 1.68 2.48
CA GLY A 148 3.13 2.53 2.45
C GLY A 148 3.36 3.89 3.13
N THR A 149 2.30 4.70 3.18
CA THR A 149 2.33 6.08 3.71
C THR A 149 2.89 6.16 5.13
N TRP A 150 2.80 5.10 5.93
CA TRP A 150 3.35 5.04 7.30
C TRP A 150 4.88 5.19 7.39
N ASN A 151 5.60 5.02 6.27
CA ASN A 151 7.05 5.23 6.17
C ASN A 151 7.43 6.47 5.33
N ALA A 152 6.44 7.25 4.85
CA ALA A 152 6.69 8.42 4.00
C ALA A 152 7.56 9.47 4.70
N THR A 153 7.25 9.81 5.95
CA THR A 153 8.01 10.79 6.74
C THR A 153 9.48 10.39 6.88
N VAL A 154 9.75 9.11 7.15
CA VAL A 154 11.14 8.60 7.29
C VAL A 154 11.90 8.70 5.98
N ALA A 155 11.28 8.34 4.87
CA ALA A 155 11.92 8.43 3.55
C ALA A 155 12.16 9.90 3.17
N GLN A 156 11.21 10.79 3.44
CA GLN A 156 11.34 12.22 3.19
C GLN A 156 12.46 12.87 4.04
N GLU A 157 12.53 12.54 5.32
CA GLU A 157 13.60 13.05 6.20
C GLU A 157 14.99 12.58 5.76
N ALA A 158 15.10 11.32 5.29
CA ALA A 158 16.39 10.77 4.89
C ALA A 158 16.86 11.22 3.51
N TRP A 159 15.94 11.44 2.56
CA TRP A 159 16.28 11.76 1.16
C TRP A 159 16.06 13.23 0.80
N GLY A 160 15.36 14.01 1.64
CA GLY A 160 15.13 15.45 1.42
C GLY A 160 14.51 15.72 0.05
N ASP A 161 15.11 16.60 -0.74
CA ASP A 161 14.65 16.99 -2.08
C ASP A 161 14.69 15.84 -3.10
N ASN A 162 15.41 14.77 -2.79
CA ASN A 162 15.50 13.57 -3.63
C ASN A 162 14.38 12.54 -3.32
N TYR A 163 13.57 12.79 -2.30
CA TYR A 163 12.41 11.94 -2.00
C TYR A 163 11.42 11.92 -3.16
N ALA A 164 10.99 10.71 -3.52
CA ALA A 164 9.93 10.50 -4.50
C ALA A 164 9.19 9.19 -4.24
N ALA A 165 8.00 9.09 -4.81
CA ALA A 165 7.17 7.90 -4.76
C ALA A 165 6.46 7.69 -6.09
N VAL A 166 6.21 6.44 -6.45
CA VAL A 166 5.54 6.05 -7.70
C VAL A 166 4.71 4.79 -7.45
N LYS A 167 3.72 4.52 -8.31
CA LYS A 167 3.03 3.22 -8.28
C LYS A 167 4.04 2.07 -8.35
N LEU A 168 3.67 0.88 -7.97
CA LEU A 168 4.52 -0.30 -8.10
C LEU A 168 4.98 -0.48 -9.57
N PRO A 169 6.26 -0.83 -9.78
CA PRO A 169 6.79 -1.11 -11.12
C PRO A 169 6.20 -2.39 -11.71
N THR A 170 6.52 -2.64 -12.97
CA THR A 170 6.38 -3.97 -13.56
C THR A 170 7.52 -4.88 -13.11
N TYR A 171 7.37 -6.18 -13.25
CA TYR A 171 8.42 -7.17 -13.05
C TYR A 171 8.38 -8.24 -14.15
N THR A 172 9.50 -8.89 -14.40
CA THR A 172 9.58 -9.95 -15.41
C THR A 172 9.11 -11.28 -14.83
N VAL A 173 8.10 -11.88 -15.46
CA VAL A 173 7.62 -13.25 -15.15
C VAL A 173 7.23 -13.97 -16.44
N ALA A 174 7.65 -15.23 -16.61
CA ALA A 174 7.42 -16.02 -17.81
C ALA A 174 7.78 -15.28 -19.12
N GLY A 175 8.85 -14.48 -19.10
CA GLY A 175 9.32 -13.68 -20.24
C GLY A 175 8.47 -12.45 -20.57
N LYS A 176 7.53 -12.06 -19.70
CA LYS A 176 6.67 -10.89 -19.88
C LYS A 176 6.89 -9.86 -18.78
N GLN A 177 6.72 -8.57 -19.11
CA GLN A 177 6.62 -7.50 -18.13
C GLN A 177 5.18 -7.43 -17.61
N VAL A 178 4.99 -7.62 -16.31
CA VAL A 178 3.70 -7.67 -15.65
C VAL A 178 3.60 -6.59 -14.59
N GLN A 179 2.54 -5.80 -14.62
CA GLN A 179 2.29 -4.75 -13.62
C GLN A 179 1.99 -5.40 -12.28
N MET A 180 2.74 -5.03 -11.25
CA MET A 180 2.44 -5.45 -9.89
C MET A 180 1.12 -4.87 -9.42
N ALA A 181 0.31 -5.69 -8.78
CA ALA A 181 -0.90 -5.27 -8.07
C ALA A 181 -0.59 -4.92 -6.61
N SER A 182 -1.60 -4.49 -5.87
CA SER A 182 -1.49 -4.27 -4.43
C SER A 182 -2.83 -4.51 -3.73
N PHE A 183 -2.80 -4.53 -2.39
CA PHE A 183 -3.98 -4.24 -1.62
C PHE A 183 -4.19 -2.72 -1.51
N ALA A 184 -5.46 -2.32 -1.44
CA ALA A 184 -5.91 -1.03 -0.95
C ALA A 184 -6.75 -1.27 0.31
N GLY A 185 -6.71 -0.34 1.24
CA GLY A 185 -7.47 -0.50 2.47
C GLY A 185 -7.68 0.81 3.20
N TYR A 186 -8.40 0.68 4.28
CA TYR A 186 -8.82 1.78 5.14
C TYR A 186 -8.44 1.46 6.58
N LYS A 187 -8.05 2.47 7.36
CA LYS A 187 -7.99 2.34 8.81
C LYS A 187 -9.26 2.93 9.39
N MET A 188 -9.79 2.29 10.41
CA MET A 188 -11.07 2.66 11.02
C MET A 188 -10.96 2.54 12.53
N VAL A 189 -11.84 3.25 13.22
CA VAL A 189 -12.00 3.19 14.68
C VAL A 189 -13.35 2.54 14.98
N GLY A 190 -13.31 1.32 15.50
CA GLY A 190 -14.49 0.61 15.99
C GLY A 190 -14.75 0.87 17.47
N VAL A 191 -15.99 0.75 17.89
CA VAL A 191 -16.40 0.83 19.29
C VAL A 191 -16.66 -0.57 19.82
N ASN A 192 -16.05 -0.91 20.96
CA ASN A 192 -16.31 -2.17 21.62
C ASN A 192 -17.75 -2.16 22.20
N PRO A 193 -18.66 -3.04 21.76
CA PRO A 193 -20.04 -3.07 22.24
C PRO A 193 -20.16 -3.46 23.73
N TYR A 194 -19.10 -4.01 24.31
CA TYR A 194 -19.04 -4.35 25.74
C TYR A 194 -18.39 -3.25 26.60
N SER A 195 -18.21 -2.04 26.05
CA SER A 195 -17.74 -0.89 26.82
C SER A 195 -18.73 -0.56 27.94
N ALA A 196 -18.22 -0.12 29.08
CA ALA A 196 -19.06 0.35 30.19
C ALA A 196 -19.90 1.59 29.79
N ASP A 197 -19.40 2.38 28.86
CA ASP A 197 -20.10 3.53 28.26
C ASP A 197 -19.85 3.54 26.75
N VAL A 198 -20.76 2.91 26.02
CA VAL A 198 -20.71 2.80 24.56
C VAL A 198 -20.91 4.17 23.90
N PHE A 199 -21.73 5.04 24.50
CA PHE A 199 -22.01 6.36 23.95
C PHE A 199 -20.76 7.25 23.97
N SER A 200 -20.11 7.40 25.11
CA SER A 200 -18.85 8.16 25.20
C SER A 200 -17.73 7.56 24.36
N ALA A 201 -17.67 6.23 24.22
CA ALA A 201 -16.73 5.57 23.34
C ALA A 201 -16.98 5.89 21.86
N ALA A 202 -18.26 5.98 21.44
CA ALA A 202 -18.63 6.35 20.09
C ALA A 202 -18.33 7.84 19.79
N GLU A 203 -18.58 8.73 20.73
CA GLU A 203 -18.23 10.16 20.61
C GLU A 203 -16.68 10.33 20.50
N PHE A 204 -15.93 9.57 21.28
CA PHE A 204 -14.45 9.59 21.17
C PHE A 204 -13.97 9.03 19.82
N ALA A 205 -14.57 7.96 19.33
CA ALA A 205 -14.26 7.42 18.00
C ALA A 205 -14.57 8.45 16.90
N ALA A 206 -15.72 9.12 16.98
CA ALA A 206 -16.08 10.20 16.06
C ALA A 206 -15.13 11.39 16.14
N PHE A 207 -14.67 11.77 17.35
CA PHE A 207 -13.65 12.81 17.53
C PHE A 207 -12.32 12.40 16.88
N MET A 208 -11.85 11.17 17.07
CA MET A 208 -10.61 10.67 16.49
C MET A 208 -10.63 10.63 14.96
N THR A 209 -11.81 10.60 14.35
CA THR A 209 -11.99 10.44 12.90
C THR A 209 -12.68 11.65 12.24
N ASN A 210 -12.86 12.75 12.97
CA ASN A 210 -13.39 13.98 12.40
C ASN A 210 -12.39 14.65 11.44
N TYR A 211 -12.85 15.69 10.74
CA TYR A 211 -12.06 16.45 9.78
C TYR A 211 -10.71 16.92 10.36
N ASP A 212 -10.73 17.60 11.49
CA ASP A 212 -9.51 18.16 12.10
C ASP A 212 -8.50 17.09 12.48
N SER A 213 -8.98 15.97 13.06
CA SER A 213 -8.13 14.85 13.42
C SER A 213 -7.51 14.15 12.21
N GLN A 214 -8.24 14.07 11.10
CA GLN A 214 -7.72 13.50 9.85
C GLN A 214 -6.72 14.44 9.18
N VAL A 215 -6.96 15.75 9.16
CA VAL A 215 -6.01 16.76 8.68
C VAL A 215 -4.72 16.72 9.51
N LEU A 216 -4.82 16.70 10.84
CA LEU A 216 -3.65 16.63 11.72
C LEU A 216 -2.86 15.32 11.50
N ARG A 217 -3.54 14.19 11.32
CA ARG A 217 -2.90 12.90 11.04
C ARG A 217 -2.14 12.94 9.72
N PHE A 218 -2.70 13.54 8.69
CA PHE A 218 -2.00 13.74 7.42
C PHE A 218 -0.75 14.61 7.61
N GLN A 219 -0.86 15.76 8.28
CA GLN A 219 0.26 16.67 8.51
C GLN A 219 1.42 16.02 9.29
N LEU A 220 1.11 15.16 10.27
CA LEU A 220 2.12 14.55 11.13
C LEU A 220 2.64 13.20 10.62
N ARG A 221 1.87 12.50 9.78
CA ARG A 221 2.13 11.10 9.42
C ARG A 221 1.99 10.78 7.94
N SER A 222 1.63 11.75 7.10
CA SER A 222 1.31 11.57 5.66
C SER A 222 0.27 10.46 5.40
N GLU A 223 -0.60 10.18 6.38
CA GLU A 223 -1.69 9.22 6.21
C GLU A 223 -2.88 9.89 5.53
N GLY A 224 -3.25 9.42 4.33
CA GLY A 224 -4.32 10.01 3.50
C GLY A 224 -5.69 9.95 4.18
N PRO A 225 -6.41 11.08 4.26
CA PRO A 225 -7.72 11.14 4.90
C PRO A 225 -8.78 10.29 4.18
N ALA A 226 -9.73 9.73 4.94
CA ALA A 226 -10.99 9.19 4.43
C ALA A 226 -12.02 10.29 4.19
N ASN A 227 -11.97 11.37 4.99
CA ASN A 227 -12.82 12.55 4.83
C ASN A 227 -12.55 13.23 3.48
N VAL A 228 -13.58 13.42 2.66
CA VAL A 228 -13.43 13.90 1.28
C VAL A 228 -12.97 15.34 1.18
N GLU A 229 -13.36 16.21 2.11
CA GLU A 229 -12.92 17.61 2.16
C GLU A 229 -11.43 17.70 2.53
N ALA A 230 -10.99 16.95 3.54
CA ALA A 230 -9.59 16.86 3.92
C ALA A 230 -8.74 16.26 2.79
N ALA A 231 -9.21 15.21 2.12
CA ALA A 231 -8.55 14.57 0.99
C ALA A 231 -8.43 15.50 -0.24
N ALA A 232 -9.36 16.44 -0.40
CA ALA A 232 -9.38 17.39 -1.50
C ALA A 232 -8.43 18.58 -1.30
N SER A 233 -7.77 18.72 -0.15
CA SER A 233 -6.84 19.82 0.12
C SER A 233 -5.63 19.77 -0.81
N ASP A 234 -5.06 20.97 -1.13
CA ASP A 234 -3.89 21.07 -2.00
C ASP A 234 -2.66 20.35 -1.42
N ALA A 235 -2.51 20.35 -0.09
CA ALA A 235 -1.42 19.67 0.60
C ALA A 235 -1.48 18.14 0.40
N VAL A 236 -2.68 17.53 0.49
CA VAL A 236 -2.86 16.10 0.26
C VAL A 236 -2.63 15.74 -1.20
N LYS A 237 -3.16 16.54 -2.14
CA LYS A 237 -2.99 16.32 -3.58
C LYS A 237 -1.54 16.47 -4.05
N ALA A 238 -0.75 17.30 -3.39
CA ALA A 238 0.66 17.54 -3.72
C ALA A 238 1.61 16.51 -3.07
N ASP A 239 1.12 15.65 -2.17
CA ASP A 239 1.97 14.65 -1.49
C ASP A 239 2.36 13.52 -2.45
N PRO A 240 3.68 13.25 -2.64
CA PRO A 240 4.15 12.22 -3.58
C PRO A 240 3.67 10.82 -3.22
N ALA A 241 3.58 10.47 -1.93
CA ALA A 241 3.12 9.16 -1.48
C ALA A 241 1.62 8.95 -1.77
N ILE A 242 0.79 9.99 -1.54
CA ILE A 242 -0.64 9.96 -1.87
C ILE A 242 -0.84 9.89 -3.39
N SER A 243 -0.06 10.63 -4.18
CA SER A 243 -0.10 10.58 -5.64
C SER A 243 0.28 9.19 -6.17
N ALA A 244 1.33 8.58 -5.61
CA ALA A 244 1.74 7.21 -5.96
C ALA A 244 0.65 6.18 -5.63
N LEU A 245 0.04 6.30 -4.46
CA LEU A 245 -1.06 5.43 -4.04
C LEU A 245 -2.30 5.60 -4.94
N ALA A 246 -2.63 6.83 -5.33
CA ALA A 246 -3.71 7.11 -6.27
C ALA A 246 -3.43 6.47 -7.65
N ALA A 247 -2.20 6.57 -8.16
CA ALA A 247 -1.79 5.92 -9.40
C ALA A 247 -1.82 4.38 -9.30
N GLN A 248 -1.51 3.83 -8.10
CA GLN A 248 -1.58 2.39 -7.83
C GLN A 248 -3.02 1.89 -7.73
N SER A 249 -4.00 2.73 -7.43
CA SER A 249 -5.40 2.33 -7.21
C SER A 249 -6.02 1.56 -8.37
N ALA A 250 -5.59 1.84 -9.62
CA ALA A 250 -6.03 1.11 -10.81
C ALA A 250 -5.64 -0.39 -10.79
N TYR A 251 -4.67 -0.77 -9.98
CA TYR A 251 -4.13 -2.11 -9.84
C TYR A 251 -4.31 -2.67 -8.41
N ALA A 252 -5.07 -1.97 -7.59
CA ALA A 252 -5.27 -2.34 -6.20
C ALA A 252 -6.63 -3.03 -5.99
N ASN A 253 -6.68 -3.93 -5.02
CA ASN A 253 -7.92 -4.58 -4.58
C ASN A 253 -8.15 -4.27 -3.11
N VAL A 254 -9.39 -3.96 -2.77
CA VAL A 254 -9.77 -3.73 -1.37
C VAL A 254 -9.60 -5.03 -0.60
N GLN A 255 -8.86 -4.97 0.48
CA GLN A 255 -8.72 -6.07 1.42
C GLN A 255 -10.03 -6.21 2.22
N ARG A 256 -10.65 -7.38 2.13
CA ARG A 256 -11.88 -7.73 2.85
C ARG A 256 -11.64 -8.93 3.74
#